data_5f0ee788e024d141dbc07d55386f890c
#
_entry.id   5f0ee788e024d141dbc07d55386f890c
#
_cell.length_a   1.000
_cell.length_b   1.000
_cell.length_c   1.000
_cell.angle_alpha   90.00
_cell.angle_beta   90.00
_cell.angle_gamma   90.00
#
_symmetry.space_group_name_H-M   'P 1'
#
loop_
_entity.id
_entity.type
_entity.pdbx_description
1 polymer ?
#
loop_
_entity_poly.entity_id
_entity_poly.type
_entity_poly.pdbx_seq_one_letter_code
_entity_poly.pdbx_strand_id
1 'polypeptide(L)'
;MPHGFWQFVLRALSILVVDLTLSGDNAVVIAAAAKPLPRPLRNRALIAGAACAVVTLVSAAFFATRLLHVKFLQLIGAAAILWIAVGLFREEPPLESSATHLSGFWKAMWFIVVADVTMSTDNILAVAAIAQGDFLLLLFGLSISIPLVVLASSLLAKVMDKYPVIVYLGAALLGRVAGQMIMTDDFTIQMLMPSVALEYLVEGGCAFGVVIAGIWVSSRSASHSHNR
;
A
#
# COMPACT_ATOMS: atom_id res chain seq x y z
N MET A 1 -9.56 -3.04 -39.55
CA MET A 1 -9.22 -3.77 -38.33
C MET A 1 -7.91 -3.31 -37.60
N PRO A 2 -7.00 -2.50 -38.14
CA PRO A 2 -5.85 -2.04 -37.37
C PRO A 2 -6.21 -1.00 -36.27
N HIS A 3 -7.29 -0.25 -36.43
CA HIS A 3 -7.67 0.79 -35.47
C HIS A 3 -8.08 0.24 -34.07
N GLY A 4 -8.68 -0.93 -33.98
CA GLY A 4 -9.08 -1.52 -32.70
C GLY A 4 -7.91 -2.02 -31.85
N PHE A 5 -6.88 -2.59 -32.49
CA PHE A 5 -5.68 -3.05 -31.77
C PHE A 5 -4.88 -1.90 -31.17
N TRP A 6 -4.65 -0.84 -31.94
CA TRP A 6 -3.96 0.35 -31.44
C TRP A 6 -4.73 1.06 -30.34
N GLN A 7 -6.05 1.12 -30.44
CA GLN A 7 -6.88 1.69 -29.37
C GLN A 7 -6.79 0.85 -28.09
N PHE A 8 -6.80 -0.49 -28.21
CA PHE A 8 -6.60 -1.38 -27.06
C PHE A 8 -5.23 -1.15 -26.41
N VAL A 9 -4.16 -1.13 -27.20
CA VAL A 9 -2.79 -0.88 -26.70
C VAL A 9 -2.67 0.48 -26.02
N LEU A 10 -3.21 1.54 -26.63
CA LEU A 10 -3.17 2.88 -26.04
C LEU A 10 -3.94 2.96 -24.73
N ARG A 11 -5.14 2.35 -24.64
CA ARG A 11 -5.90 2.30 -23.40
C ARG A 11 -5.21 1.45 -22.32
N ALA A 12 -4.63 0.31 -22.68
CA ALA A 12 -3.85 -0.51 -21.74
C ALA A 12 -2.64 0.25 -21.20
N LEU A 13 -1.93 0.98 -22.07
CA LEU A 13 -0.83 1.87 -21.67
C LEU A 13 -1.34 3.00 -20.77
N SER A 14 -2.49 3.59 -21.06
CA SER A 14 -3.08 4.62 -20.22
C SER A 14 -3.43 4.07 -18.83
N ILE A 15 -4.01 2.87 -18.73
CA ILE A 15 -4.25 2.19 -17.45
C ILE A 15 -2.93 1.99 -16.70
N LEU A 16 -1.90 1.47 -17.36
CA LEU A 16 -0.58 1.26 -16.76
C LEU A 16 0.02 2.57 -16.22
N VAL A 17 0.00 3.64 -17.02
CA VAL A 17 0.56 4.94 -16.62
C VAL A 17 -0.21 5.52 -15.44
N VAL A 18 -1.53 5.48 -15.48
CA VAL A 18 -2.39 5.97 -14.39
C VAL A 18 -2.17 5.14 -13.14
N ASP A 19 -2.18 3.81 -13.23
CA ASP A 19 -1.93 2.91 -12.11
C ASP A 19 -0.55 3.18 -11.48
N LEU A 20 0.52 3.24 -12.27
CA LEU A 20 1.87 3.54 -11.76
C LEU A 20 1.99 4.93 -11.14
N THR A 21 1.31 5.93 -11.69
CA THR A 21 1.36 7.30 -11.19
C THR A 21 0.64 7.41 -9.85
N LEU A 22 -0.48 6.72 -9.71
CA LEU A 22 -1.30 6.70 -8.50
C LEU A 22 -0.81 5.70 -7.46
N SER A 23 -0.04 4.67 -7.87
CA SER A 23 0.47 3.61 -6.99
C SER A 23 1.91 3.84 -6.50
N GLY A 24 2.45 5.04 -6.69
CA GLY A 24 3.83 5.34 -6.27
C GLY A 24 4.05 5.18 -4.76
N ASP A 25 3.09 5.55 -3.96
CA ASP A 25 3.04 5.39 -2.50
C ASP A 25 2.74 3.94 -2.08
N ASN A 26 1.95 3.20 -2.86
CA ASN A 26 1.67 1.77 -2.63
C ASN A 26 2.97 0.95 -2.60
N ALA A 27 3.97 1.28 -3.43
CA ALA A 27 5.26 0.61 -3.43
C ALA A 27 5.99 0.73 -2.08
N VAL A 28 5.82 1.84 -1.36
CA VAL A 28 6.38 2.06 -0.01
C VAL A 28 5.71 1.14 0.99
N VAL A 29 4.37 1.05 0.96
CA VAL A 29 3.58 0.17 1.85
C VAL A 29 3.95 -1.28 1.62
N ILE A 30 4.00 -1.70 0.35
CA ILE A 30 4.35 -3.07 -0.05
C ILE A 30 5.77 -3.42 0.42
N ALA A 31 6.74 -2.52 0.20
CA ALA A 31 8.11 -2.70 0.67
C ALA A 31 8.18 -2.81 2.20
N ALA A 32 7.43 -1.95 2.90
CA ALA A 32 7.34 -1.92 4.35
C ALA A 32 6.77 -3.22 4.91
N ALA A 33 5.65 -3.69 4.36
CA ALA A 33 5.00 -4.93 4.79
C ALA A 33 5.87 -6.17 4.57
N ALA A 34 6.69 -6.18 3.53
CA ALA A 34 7.59 -7.29 3.20
C ALA A 34 8.96 -7.22 3.90
N LYS A 35 9.34 -6.05 4.46
CA LYS A 35 10.65 -5.82 5.09
C LYS A 35 11.04 -6.83 6.16
N PRO A 36 10.14 -7.26 7.08
CA PRO A 36 10.48 -8.24 8.12
C PRO A 36 10.85 -9.61 7.59
N LEU A 37 10.52 -9.94 6.35
CA LEU A 37 10.73 -11.26 5.78
C LEU A 37 12.18 -11.48 5.29
N PRO A 38 12.73 -12.70 5.44
CA PRO A 38 13.99 -13.08 4.79
C PRO A 38 13.92 -12.88 3.27
N ARG A 39 15.04 -12.51 2.63
CA ARG A 39 15.08 -12.15 1.21
C ARG A 39 14.32 -13.10 0.26
N PRO A 40 14.47 -14.45 0.33
CA PRO A 40 13.76 -15.34 -0.59
C PRO A 40 12.24 -15.33 -0.38
N LEU A 41 11.78 -15.23 0.86
CA LEU A 41 10.36 -15.14 1.20
C LEU A 41 9.79 -13.75 0.89
N ARG A 42 10.58 -12.70 1.06
CA ARG A 42 10.23 -11.32 0.71
C ARG A 42 9.82 -11.22 -0.75
N ASN A 43 10.64 -11.70 -1.68
CA ASN A 43 10.31 -11.67 -3.10
C ASN A 43 9.04 -12.46 -3.45
N ARG A 44 8.86 -13.63 -2.82
CA ARG A 44 7.62 -14.42 -3.01
C ARG A 44 6.39 -13.71 -2.47
N ALA A 45 6.50 -13.07 -1.30
CA ALA A 45 5.41 -12.29 -0.71
C ALA A 45 5.05 -11.08 -1.57
N LEU A 46 6.06 -10.37 -2.12
CA LEU A 46 5.85 -9.25 -3.04
C LEU A 46 5.11 -9.68 -4.31
N ILE A 47 5.55 -10.78 -4.94
CA ILE A 47 4.92 -11.29 -6.17
C ILE A 47 3.49 -11.79 -5.88
N ALA A 48 3.32 -12.61 -4.85
CA ALA A 48 2.01 -13.16 -4.50
C ALA A 48 1.05 -12.07 -4.04
N GLY A 49 1.52 -11.12 -3.22
CA GLY A 49 0.74 -9.98 -2.76
C GLY A 49 0.30 -9.09 -3.92
N ALA A 50 1.22 -8.72 -4.81
CA ALA A 50 0.90 -7.92 -5.99
C ALA A 50 -0.06 -8.64 -6.95
N ALA A 51 0.10 -9.95 -7.14
CA ALA A 51 -0.83 -10.73 -7.96
C ALA A 51 -2.24 -10.77 -7.34
N CYS A 52 -2.34 -11.00 -6.03
CA CYS A 52 -3.62 -10.94 -5.31
C CYS A 52 -4.22 -9.53 -5.36
N ALA A 53 -3.41 -8.49 -5.19
CA ALA A 53 -3.84 -7.10 -5.27
C ALA A 53 -4.45 -6.79 -6.64
N VAL A 54 -3.80 -7.19 -7.74
CA VAL A 54 -4.37 -6.99 -9.09
C VAL A 54 -5.69 -7.73 -9.29
N VAL A 55 -5.80 -8.99 -8.85
CA VAL A 55 -7.07 -9.72 -8.93
C VAL A 55 -8.16 -8.99 -8.16
N THR A 56 -7.84 -8.49 -6.97
CA THR A 56 -8.78 -7.74 -6.14
C THR A 56 -9.13 -6.40 -6.79
N LEU A 57 -8.12 -5.69 -7.33
CA LEU A 57 -8.31 -4.40 -7.99
C LEU A 57 -9.16 -4.52 -9.28
N VAL A 58 -8.91 -5.55 -10.10
CA VAL A 58 -9.73 -5.84 -11.29
C VAL A 58 -11.18 -6.15 -10.89
N SER A 59 -11.36 -6.98 -9.85
CA SER A 59 -12.69 -7.28 -9.33
C SER A 59 -13.37 -6.04 -8.76
N ALA A 60 -12.63 -5.24 -8.00
CA ALA A 60 -13.12 -3.99 -7.42
C ALA A 60 -13.47 -2.96 -8.51
N ALA A 61 -12.66 -2.82 -9.56
CA ALA A 61 -12.95 -1.93 -10.68
C ALA A 61 -14.21 -2.35 -11.46
N PHE A 62 -14.43 -3.66 -11.58
CA PHE A 62 -15.65 -4.18 -12.18
C PHE A 62 -16.91 -3.88 -11.34
N PHE A 63 -16.77 -3.91 -10.02
CA PHE A 63 -17.82 -3.60 -9.06
C PHE A 63 -17.68 -2.20 -8.44
N ALA A 64 -16.96 -1.30 -9.09
CA ALA A 64 -16.55 0.02 -8.53
C ALA A 64 -17.72 0.81 -7.93
N THR A 65 -18.87 0.81 -8.61
CA THR A 65 -20.09 1.52 -8.13
C THR A 65 -20.62 0.99 -6.81
N ARG A 66 -20.35 -0.27 -6.46
CA ARG A 66 -20.76 -0.87 -5.19
C ARG A 66 -19.70 -0.73 -4.10
N LEU A 67 -18.42 -0.77 -4.47
CA LEU A 67 -17.30 -0.64 -3.54
C LEU A 67 -17.25 0.74 -2.89
N LEU A 68 -17.55 1.79 -3.67
CA LEU A 68 -17.60 3.17 -3.18
C LEU A 68 -18.64 3.42 -2.09
N HIS A 69 -19.61 2.54 -1.92
CA HIS A 69 -20.64 2.65 -0.89
C HIS A 69 -20.31 1.85 0.38
N VAL A 70 -19.14 1.24 0.46
CA VAL A 70 -18.70 0.53 1.68
C VAL A 70 -18.25 1.55 2.70
N LYS A 71 -19.09 1.76 3.72
CA LYS A 71 -18.82 2.69 4.81
C LYS A 71 -17.56 2.27 5.59
N PHE A 72 -16.78 3.27 6.01
CA PHE A 72 -15.57 3.09 6.82
C PHE A 72 -14.42 2.33 6.14
N LEU A 73 -14.49 2.08 4.84
CA LEU A 73 -13.42 1.35 4.13
C LEU A 73 -12.08 2.08 4.27
N GLN A 74 -12.07 3.39 4.06
CA GLN A 74 -10.87 4.22 4.16
C GLN A 74 -10.37 4.32 5.60
N LEU A 75 -11.25 4.40 6.60
CA LEU A 75 -10.85 4.42 8.01
C LEU A 75 -10.19 3.11 8.46
N ILE A 76 -10.72 1.97 8.03
CA ILE A 76 -10.12 0.66 8.32
C ILE A 76 -8.74 0.55 7.68
N GLY A 77 -8.60 1.01 6.44
CA GLY A 77 -7.32 1.04 5.74
C GLY A 77 -6.32 1.99 6.38
N ALA A 78 -6.74 3.18 6.76
CA ALA A 78 -5.90 4.14 7.47
C ALA A 78 -5.34 3.53 8.77
N ALA A 79 -6.18 2.83 9.55
CA ALA A 79 -5.75 2.15 10.76
C ALA A 79 -4.72 1.03 10.47
N ALA A 80 -4.93 0.26 9.39
CA ALA A 80 -4.00 -0.78 8.96
C ALA A 80 -2.66 -0.18 8.53
N ILE A 81 -2.67 0.91 7.76
CA ILE A 81 -1.46 1.61 7.31
C ILE A 81 -0.70 2.20 8.50
N LEU A 82 -1.38 2.83 9.45
CA LEU A 82 -0.74 3.34 10.67
C LEU A 82 -0.07 2.22 11.48
N TRP A 83 -0.70 1.07 11.58
CA TRP A 83 -0.11 -0.09 12.25
C TRP A 83 1.16 -0.59 11.53
N ILE A 84 1.12 -0.70 10.19
CA ILE A 84 2.29 -1.08 9.38
C ILE A 84 3.40 -0.04 9.56
N ALA A 85 3.09 1.24 9.49
CA ALA A 85 4.05 2.33 9.60
C ALA A 85 4.79 2.33 10.94
N VAL A 86 4.08 2.12 12.05
CA VAL A 86 4.71 1.94 13.38
C VAL A 86 5.48 0.62 13.46
N GLY A 87 4.99 -0.43 12.81
CA GLY A 87 5.63 -1.73 12.73
C GLY A 87 7.01 -1.72 12.05
N LEU A 88 7.27 -0.75 11.15
CA LEU A 88 8.58 -0.59 10.49
C LEU A 88 9.75 -0.39 11.44
N PHE A 89 9.48 0.12 12.63
CA PHE A 89 10.48 0.40 13.66
C PHE A 89 10.68 -0.75 14.67
N ARG A 90 9.86 -1.80 14.58
CA ARG A 90 10.05 -2.98 15.42
C ARG A 90 11.15 -3.84 14.82
N GLU A 91 12.18 -4.09 15.60
CA GLU A 91 13.12 -5.15 15.32
C GLU A 91 12.42 -6.48 15.66
N GLU A 92 11.97 -7.21 14.66
CA GLU A 92 11.50 -8.58 14.89
C GLU A 92 12.72 -9.46 15.15
N PRO A 93 12.68 -10.30 16.22
CA PRO A 93 13.76 -11.24 16.46
C PRO A 93 13.90 -12.18 15.25
N PRO A 94 15.12 -12.68 14.95
CA PRO A 94 15.34 -13.60 13.85
C PRO A 94 14.34 -14.75 13.92
N LEU A 95 13.61 -14.98 12.84
CA LEU A 95 12.61 -16.04 12.75
C LEU A 95 13.34 -17.40 12.76
N GLU A 96 13.37 -18.06 13.89
CA GLU A 96 14.15 -19.30 14.09
C GLU A 96 13.44 -20.57 13.60
N SER A 97 12.13 -20.53 13.30
CA SER A 97 11.37 -21.71 12.88
C SER A 97 10.67 -21.54 11.53
N SER A 98 10.57 -22.61 10.75
CA SER A 98 9.86 -22.62 9.45
C SER A 98 8.38 -22.25 9.59
N ALA A 99 7.74 -22.56 10.71
CA ALA A 99 6.36 -22.20 10.99
C ALA A 99 6.18 -20.68 11.18
N THR A 100 7.15 -20.03 11.82
CA THR A 100 7.17 -18.58 12.02
C THR A 100 7.41 -17.84 10.70
N HIS A 101 8.23 -18.39 9.81
CA HIS A 101 8.43 -17.85 8.46
C HIS A 101 7.15 -17.90 7.61
N LEU A 102 6.39 -19.00 7.72
CA LEU A 102 5.17 -19.17 6.95
C LEU A 102 4.07 -18.22 7.45
N SER A 103 3.92 -18.08 8.77
CA SER A 103 2.97 -17.13 9.36
C SER A 103 3.32 -15.67 9.01
N GLY A 104 4.61 -15.33 9.00
CA GLY A 104 5.10 -14.01 8.58
C GLY A 104 4.80 -13.73 7.10
N PHE A 105 4.97 -14.72 6.23
CA PHE A 105 4.65 -14.61 4.81
C PHE A 105 3.17 -14.30 4.58
N TRP A 106 2.24 -15.07 5.17
CA TRP A 106 0.81 -14.85 5.02
C TRP A 106 0.37 -13.52 5.60
N LYS A 107 0.96 -13.12 6.73
CA LYS A 107 0.71 -11.82 7.35
C LYS A 107 1.14 -10.67 6.43
N ALA A 108 2.35 -10.74 5.87
CA ALA A 108 2.84 -9.73 4.93
C ALA A 108 1.96 -9.67 3.66
N MET A 109 1.62 -10.82 3.08
CA MET A 109 0.75 -10.89 1.91
C MET A 109 -0.63 -10.28 2.18
N TRP A 110 -1.24 -10.61 3.34
CA TRP A 110 -2.52 -10.03 3.74
C TRP A 110 -2.45 -8.51 3.89
N PHE A 111 -1.39 -8.00 4.52
CA PHE A 111 -1.19 -6.55 4.64
C PHE A 111 -1.00 -5.87 3.29
N ILE A 112 -0.25 -6.47 2.37
CA ILE A 112 -0.09 -5.94 1.01
C ILE A 112 -1.46 -5.82 0.34
N VAL A 113 -2.28 -6.87 0.36
CA VAL A 113 -3.60 -6.87 -0.27
C VAL A 113 -4.53 -5.83 0.37
N VAL A 114 -4.62 -5.81 1.71
CA VAL A 114 -5.50 -4.85 2.42
C VAL A 114 -5.08 -3.42 2.15
N ALA A 115 -3.79 -3.13 2.24
CA ALA A 115 -3.26 -1.79 1.99
C ALA A 115 -3.52 -1.36 0.54
N ASP A 116 -3.22 -2.24 -0.43
CA ASP A 116 -3.43 -1.93 -1.85
C ASP A 116 -4.89 -1.65 -2.16
N VAL A 117 -5.81 -2.52 -1.73
CA VAL A 117 -7.26 -2.32 -1.94
C VAL A 117 -7.74 -1.00 -1.35
N THR A 118 -7.25 -0.67 -0.17
CA THR A 118 -7.73 0.51 0.55
C THR A 118 -7.17 1.80 -0.05
N MET A 119 -5.90 1.80 -0.43
CA MET A 119 -5.24 2.94 -1.09
C MET A 119 -5.67 3.10 -2.54
N SER A 120 -6.03 1.99 -3.20
CA SER A 120 -6.42 1.99 -4.61
C SER A 120 -7.88 2.34 -4.86
N THR A 121 -8.66 2.69 -3.82
CA THR A 121 -10.09 3.03 -4.00
C THR A 121 -10.28 4.17 -5.00
N ASP A 122 -9.44 5.21 -4.94
CA ASP A 122 -9.48 6.33 -5.88
C ASP A 122 -8.94 5.92 -7.27
N ASN A 123 -7.96 5.02 -7.30
CA ASN A 123 -7.36 4.49 -8.53
C ASN A 123 -8.38 3.64 -9.31
N ILE A 124 -9.26 2.90 -8.60
CA ILE A 124 -10.31 2.07 -9.18
C ILE A 124 -11.21 2.88 -10.12
N LEU A 125 -11.60 4.09 -9.71
CA LEU A 125 -12.44 4.95 -10.55
C LEU A 125 -11.74 5.40 -11.82
N ALA A 126 -10.48 5.84 -11.70
CA ALA A 126 -9.70 6.31 -12.84
C ALA A 126 -9.47 5.16 -13.85
N VAL A 127 -9.11 3.98 -13.35
CA VAL A 127 -8.88 2.78 -14.17
C VAL A 127 -10.18 2.28 -14.78
N ALA A 128 -11.29 2.24 -14.03
CA ALA A 128 -12.60 1.85 -14.54
C ALA A 128 -13.12 2.80 -15.62
N ALA A 129 -12.88 4.11 -15.49
CA ALA A 129 -13.25 5.11 -16.50
C ALA A 129 -12.51 4.89 -17.83
N ILE A 130 -11.22 4.52 -17.78
CA ILE A 130 -10.43 4.21 -18.99
C ILE A 130 -10.90 2.89 -19.61
N ALA A 131 -11.15 1.88 -18.78
CA ALA A 131 -11.54 0.55 -19.23
C ALA A 131 -12.95 0.50 -19.80
N GLN A 132 -13.87 1.38 -19.38
CA GLN A 132 -15.26 1.46 -19.86
C GLN A 132 -15.99 0.11 -19.81
N GLY A 133 -15.73 -0.71 -18.79
CA GLY A 133 -16.33 -2.04 -18.63
C GLY A 133 -15.63 -3.17 -19.38
N ASP A 134 -14.53 -2.90 -20.09
CA ASP A 134 -13.73 -3.94 -20.74
C ASP A 134 -12.83 -4.65 -19.71
N PHE A 135 -13.28 -5.84 -19.31
CA PHE A 135 -12.56 -6.67 -18.32
C PHE A 135 -11.18 -7.13 -18.81
N LEU A 136 -11.04 -7.45 -20.10
CA LEU A 136 -9.75 -7.86 -20.67
C LEU A 136 -8.76 -6.71 -20.64
N LEU A 137 -9.22 -5.51 -20.92
CA LEU A 137 -8.40 -4.30 -20.86
C LEU A 137 -7.92 -4.01 -19.43
N LEU A 138 -8.81 -4.15 -18.44
CA LEU A 138 -8.46 -4.04 -17.02
C LEU A 138 -7.42 -5.07 -16.63
N LEU A 139 -7.71 -6.34 -16.90
CA LEU A 139 -6.82 -7.44 -16.55
C LEU A 139 -5.43 -7.28 -17.18
N PHE A 140 -5.38 -6.94 -18.45
CA PHE A 140 -4.13 -6.78 -19.20
C PHE A 140 -3.34 -5.55 -18.73
N GLY A 141 -4.00 -4.39 -18.60
CA GLY A 141 -3.37 -3.15 -18.17
C GLY A 141 -2.76 -3.26 -16.77
N LEU A 142 -3.54 -3.79 -15.80
CA LEU A 142 -3.07 -3.97 -14.42
C LEU A 142 -2.06 -5.11 -14.28
N SER A 143 -2.16 -6.20 -15.08
CA SER A 143 -1.18 -7.27 -15.02
C SER A 143 0.22 -6.84 -15.47
N ILE A 144 0.33 -5.87 -16.36
CA ILE A 144 1.62 -5.31 -16.78
C ILE A 144 2.23 -4.45 -15.66
N SER A 145 1.42 -3.84 -14.79
CA SER A 145 1.94 -3.05 -13.66
C SER A 145 2.59 -3.92 -12.58
N ILE A 146 2.17 -5.19 -12.40
CA ILE A 146 2.72 -6.09 -11.37
C ILE A 146 4.25 -6.16 -11.37
N PRO A 147 4.93 -6.48 -12.49
CA PRO A 147 6.39 -6.55 -12.52
C PRO A 147 7.06 -5.25 -12.12
N LEU A 148 6.47 -4.11 -12.50
CA LEU A 148 7.02 -2.78 -12.20
C LEU A 148 6.86 -2.43 -10.73
N VAL A 149 5.68 -2.67 -10.14
CA VAL A 149 5.42 -2.45 -8.71
C VAL A 149 6.30 -3.37 -7.86
N VAL A 150 6.42 -4.66 -8.21
CA VAL A 150 7.29 -5.62 -7.50
C VAL A 150 8.76 -5.20 -7.59
N LEU A 151 9.21 -4.74 -8.77
CA LEU A 151 10.58 -4.26 -8.96
C LEU A 151 10.83 -3.01 -8.10
N ALA A 152 9.95 -2.03 -8.15
CA ALA A 152 10.04 -0.80 -7.36
C ALA A 152 10.04 -1.10 -5.86
N SER A 153 9.11 -1.92 -5.38
CA SER A 153 9.00 -2.31 -3.97
C SER A 153 10.24 -3.11 -3.51
N SER A 154 10.75 -4.02 -4.34
CA SER A 154 11.97 -4.79 -4.04
C SER A 154 13.20 -3.90 -3.97
N LEU A 155 13.32 -2.92 -4.87
CA LEU A 155 14.40 -1.94 -4.85
C LEU A 155 14.31 -1.06 -3.61
N LEU A 156 13.12 -0.55 -3.30
CA LEU A 156 12.87 0.28 -2.13
C LEU A 156 13.17 -0.47 -0.83
N ALA A 157 12.76 -1.73 -0.71
CA ALA A 157 13.10 -2.56 0.44
C ALA A 157 14.61 -2.71 0.65
N LYS A 158 15.39 -2.89 -0.45
CA LYS A 158 16.87 -2.94 -0.36
C LYS A 158 17.47 -1.61 0.08
N VAL A 159 16.90 -0.50 -0.38
CA VAL A 159 17.34 0.85 -0.01
C VAL A 159 17.03 1.12 1.46
N MET A 160 15.85 0.71 1.94
CA MET A 160 15.47 0.76 3.36
C MET A 160 16.39 -0.08 4.25
N ASP A 161 16.85 -1.25 3.78
CA ASP A 161 17.83 -2.08 4.50
C ASP A 161 19.20 -1.38 4.64
N LYS A 162 19.59 -0.58 3.63
CA LYS A 162 20.90 0.08 3.59
C LYS A 162 20.91 1.44 4.29
N TYR A 163 19.81 2.17 4.22
CA TYR A 163 19.71 3.54 4.72
C TYR A 163 18.55 3.67 5.70
N PRO A 164 18.79 3.58 7.02
CA PRO A 164 17.72 3.67 8.03
C PRO A 164 16.87 4.94 7.94
N VAL A 165 17.45 6.05 7.48
CA VAL A 165 16.72 7.33 7.29
C VAL A 165 15.52 7.15 6.34
N ILE A 166 15.63 6.28 5.34
CA ILE A 166 14.54 6.03 4.38
C ILE A 166 13.36 5.31 5.06
N VAL A 167 13.61 4.55 6.12
CA VAL A 167 12.54 3.95 6.92
C VAL A 167 11.70 5.04 7.59
N TYR A 168 12.34 6.09 8.13
CA TYR A 168 11.64 7.22 8.73
C TYR A 168 10.84 8.01 7.70
N LEU A 169 11.41 8.25 6.51
CA LEU A 169 10.70 8.90 5.41
C LEU A 169 9.52 8.05 4.92
N GLY A 170 9.72 6.74 4.76
CA GLY A 170 8.64 5.82 4.40
C GLY A 170 7.52 5.81 5.43
N ALA A 171 7.86 5.73 6.72
CA ALA A 171 6.89 5.76 7.80
C ALA A 171 6.11 7.10 7.86
N ALA A 172 6.79 8.23 7.62
CA ALA A 172 6.15 9.54 7.53
C ALA A 172 5.18 9.62 6.35
N LEU A 173 5.56 9.09 5.17
CA LEU A 173 4.69 8.99 4.01
C LEU A 173 3.44 8.13 4.30
N LEU A 174 3.63 6.97 4.94
CA LEU A 174 2.52 6.12 5.35
C LEU A 174 1.58 6.82 6.33
N GLY A 175 2.15 7.56 7.29
CA GLY A 175 1.37 8.37 8.22
C GLY A 175 0.56 9.45 7.51
N ARG A 176 1.16 10.14 6.53
CA ARG A 176 0.49 11.14 5.71
C ARG A 176 -0.67 10.53 4.93
N VAL A 177 -0.44 9.41 4.22
CA VAL A 177 -1.48 8.70 3.45
C VAL A 177 -2.63 8.26 4.36
N ALA A 178 -2.33 7.71 5.54
CA ALA A 178 -3.36 7.36 6.50
C ALA A 178 -4.19 8.58 6.95
N GLY A 179 -3.54 9.74 7.18
CA GLY A 179 -4.20 11.00 7.49
C GLY A 179 -5.13 11.45 6.36
N GLN A 180 -4.68 11.37 5.12
CA GLN A 180 -5.48 11.65 3.93
C GLN A 180 -6.72 10.74 3.86
N MET A 181 -6.53 9.43 4.03
CA MET A 181 -7.64 8.47 4.03
C MET A 181 -8.69 8.75 5.11
N ILE A 182 -8.25 9.17 6.31
CA ILE A 182 -9.17 9.56 7.38
C ILE A 182 -10.01 10.78 6.96
N MET A 183 -9.40 11.75 6.30
CA MET A 183 -10.09 12.98 5.91
C MET A 183 -10.98 12.82 4.66
N THR A 184 -10.68 11.86 3.80
CA THR A 184 -11.45 11.57 2.58
C THR A 184 -12.53 10.50 2.76
N ASP A 185 -12.63 9.86 3.93
CA ASP A 185 -13.71 8.92 4.22
C ASP A 185 -15.07 9.64 4.28
N ASP A 186 -16.08 9.05 3.64
CA ASP A 186 -17.43 9.62 3.55
C ASP A 186 -18.03 9.99 4.92
N PHE A 187 -17.77 9.17 5.94
CA PHE A 187 -18.24 9.45 7.30
C PHE A 187 -17.55 10.70 7.88
N THR A 188 -16.25 10.83 7.68
CA THR A 188 -15.48 11.98 8.15
C THR A 188 -15.91 13.27 7.44
N ILE A 189 -16.10 13.19 6.11
CA ILE A 189 -16.57 14.33 5.31
C ILE A 189 -17.95 14.82 5.80
N GLN A 190 -18.89 13.89 6.03
CA GLN A 190 -20.24 14.25 6.49
C GLN A 190 -20.26 14.81 7.91
N MET A 191 -19.35 14.34 8.79
CA MET A 191 -19.33 14.74 10.19
C MET A 191 -18.57 16.05 10.42
N LEU A 192 -17.42 16.24 9.77
CA LEU A 192 -16.52 17.37 10.04
C LEU A 192 -16.55 18.46 8.96
N MET A 193 -17.04 18.19 7.73
CA MET A 193 -16.91 19.09 6.58
C MET A 193 -15.49 19.69 6.51
N PRO A 194 -14.44 18.87 6.34
CA PRO A 194 -13.09 19.29 6.59
C PRO A 194 -12.68 20.43 5.64
N SER A 195 -12.03 21.43 6.20
CA SER A 195 -11.35 22.45 5.40
C SER A 195 -10.01 21.90 4.90
N VAL A 196 -9.53 22.44 3.80
CA VAL A 196 -8.20 22.08 3.23
C VAL A 196 -7.08 22.22 4.28
N ALA A 197 -7.18 23.22 5.15
CA ALA A 197 -6.22 23.41 6.25
C ALA A 197 -6.28 22.28 7.28
N LEU A 198 -7.47 21.78 7.60
CA LEU A 198 -7.64 20.66 8.53
C LEU A 198 -7.10 19.35 7.93
N GLU A 199 -7.31 19.13 6.64
CA GLU A 199 -6.74 17.97 5.92
C GLU A 199 -5.21 17.93 6.05
N TYR A 200 -4.52 19.02 5.69
CA TYR A 200 -3.06 19.09 5.83
C TYR A 200 -2.57 18.98 7.27
N LEU A 201 -3.33 19.49 8.24
CA LEU A 201 -2.98 19.35 9.66
C LEU A 201 -3.08 17.90 10.13
N VAL A 202 -4.10 17.16 9.70
CA VAL A 202 -4.27 15.75 10.06
C VAL A 202 -3.24 14.88 9.32
N GLU A 203 -3.00 15.12 8.04
CA GLU A 203 -1.94 14.45 7.27
C GLU A 203 -0.57 14.64 7.93
N GLY A 204 -0.20 15.88 8.23
CA GLY A 204 1.06 16.21 8.90
C GLY A 204 1.13 15.66 10.33
N GLY A 205 0.03 15.72 11.06
CA GLY A 205 -0.09 15.17 12.42
C GLY A 205 0.09 13.66 12.46
N CYS A 206 -0.52 12.94 11.54
CA CYS A 206 -0.35 11.49 11.40
C CYS A 206 1.08 11.13 10.98
N ALA A 207 1.68 11.84 10.01
CA ALA A 207 3.06 11.64 9.59
C ALA A 207 4.03 11.80 10.76
N PHE A 208 3.91 12.89 11.49
CA PHE A 208 4.76 13.19 12.65
C PHE A 208 4.51 12.22 13.81
N GLY A 209 3.25 11.90 14.08
CA GLY A 209 2.85 10.95 15.13
C GLY A 209 3.42 9.55 14.92
N VAL A 210 3.41 9.05 13.67
CA VAL A 210 3.99 7.76 13.32
C VAL A 210 5.51 7.76 13.55
N VAL A 211 6.21 8.82 13.16
CA VAL A 211 7.66 8.91 13.36
C VAL A 211 8.00 8.94 14.85
N ILE A 212 7.28 9.72 15.66
CA ILE A 212 7.49 9.75 17.12
C ILE A 212 7.19 8.39 17.74
N ALA A 213 6.06 7.79 17.42
CA ALA A 213 5.70 6.46 17.91
C ALA A 213 6.76 5.41 17.52
N GLY A 214 7.28 5.50 16.30
CA GLY A 214 8.34 4.64 15.80
C GLY A 214 9.65 4.80 16.57
N ILE A 215 10.11 6.03 16.83
CA ILE A 215 11.30 6.31 17.62
C ILE A 215 11.12 5.75 19.05
N TRP A 216 9.96 5.95 19.65
CA TRP A 216 9.67 5.46 21.00
C TRP A 216 9.65 3.92 21.05
N VAL A 217 9.09 3.25 20.06
CA VAL A 217 9.11 1.78 19.95
C VAL A 217 10.54 1.27 19.78
N SER A 218 11.34 1.88 18.91
CA SER A 218 12.74 1.51 18.69
C SER A 218 13.59 1.69 19.95
N SER A 219 13.41 2.78 20.69
CA SER A 219 14.16 3.03 21.93
C SER A 219 13.84 2.00 23.04
N ARG A 220 12.62 1.50 23.10
CA ARG A 220 12.24 0.44 24.05
C ARG A 220 12.81 -0.93 23.66
N SER A 221 12.88 -1.24 22.38
CA SER A 221 13.49 -2.49 21.90
C SER A 221 14.99 -2.54 22.24
N ALA A 222 15.70 -1.43 22.07
CA ALA A 222 17.12 -1.33 22.41
C ALA A 222 17.41 -1.53 23.92
N SER A 223 16.52 -1.05 24.79
CA SER A 223 16.71 -1.21 26.25
C SER A 223 16.47 -2.64 26.76
N HIS A 224 15.70 -3.47 26.05
CA HIS A 224 15.48 -4.87 26.41
C HIS A 224 16.62 -5.80 25.98
N SER A 225 17.37 -5.45 24.92
CA SER A 225 18.50 -6.25 24.45
C SER A 225 19.75 -6.08 25.31
N HIS A 226 19.86 -5.01 26.09
CA HIS A 226 21.02 -4.73 26.96
C HIS A 226 20.90 -5.41 28.33
N ASN A 227 19.75 -6.00 28.66
CA ASN A 227 19.47 -6.61 29.96
C ASN A 227 19.42 -8.15 29.92
N ARG A 228 19.87 -8.75 28.81
CA ARG A 228 20.06 -10.22 28.65
C ARG A 228 21.51 -10.52 28.29
#